data_1f1e5df8462a70280e6fa71d004411b4
#
_entry.id   1f1e5df8462a70280e6fa71d004411b4
#
_cell.length_a   1.000
_cell.length_b   1.000
_cell.length_c   1.000
_cell.angle_alpha   90.00
_cell.angle_beta   90.00
_cell.angle_gamma   90.00
#
_symmetry.space_group_name_H-M   'P 1'
#
loop_
_entity.id
_entity.type
_entity.pdbx_description
1 polymer ?
#
loop_
_entity_poly.entity_id
_entity_poly.type
_entity_poly.pdbx_seq_one_letter_code
_entity_poly.pdbx_strand_id
1 'polypeptide(L)'
;NALQWHYEFLYVSPERLISDSFREYLPNLNISMLVIDEAHCVLQWGYDIRPPYLRIAEVQELFNKSLQMVAFTATATPKVKEDIIDKLGLQNPFVFQGDFARPNLKYGCINAENKNIKLVEICNQIKGSGIVFTNSRREAEIAAELLQSHQISADFYHAGLTNKQRSSKQNLWMKNKVRMMVCTNAFGMGVDKPDVRLVLHMKPSLTPEGYYQ
;
A
#
# COMPACT_ATOMS: atom_id res chain seq x y z
N ASN A 1 6.74 17.75 -20.22
CA ASN A 1 5.60 18.47 -20.79
C ASN A 1 4.55 17.51 -21.33
N ALA A 2 3.55 17.16 -20.49
CA ALA A 2 2.47 16.25 -20.89
C ALA A 2 1.64 16.80 -22.08
N LEU A 3 1.65 18.13 -22.28
CA LEU A 3 1.01 18.82 -23.39
C LEU A 3 1.74 18.64 -24.75
N GLN A 4 2.96 18.11 -24.75
CA GLN A 4 3.78 17.97 -25.96
C GLN A 4 3.91 16.52 -26.47
N TRP A 5 3.00 15.63 -26.07
CA TRP A 5 2.92 14.24 -26.55
C TRP A 5 4.19 13.40 -26.39
N HIS A 6 5.03 13.71 -25.38
CA HIS A 6 6.27 12.97 -25.15
C HIS A 6 6.13 11.84 -24.16
N TYR A 7 4.95 11.64 -23.56
CA TYR A 7 4.72 10.63 -22.54
C TYR A 7 3.46 9.81 -22.85
N GLU A 8 3.59 8.50 -22.70
CA GLU A 8 2.49 7.56 -22.84
C GLU A 8 1.72 7.37 -21.53
N PHE A 9 2.39 7.60 -20.40
CA PHE A 9 1.81 7.46 -19.06
C PHE A 9 2.02 8.74 -18.24
N LEU A 10 0.98 9.13 -17.55
CA LEU A 10 0.99 10.24 -16.60
C LEU A 10 0.53 9.74 -15.23
N TYR A 11 1.45 9.63 -14.29
CA TYR A 11 1.13 9.27 -12.91
C TYR A 11 0.83 10.51 -12.09
N VAL A 12 -0.35 10.53 -11.48
CA VAL A 12 -0.86 11.67 -10.74
C VAL A 12 -1.49 11.19 -9.43
N SER A 13 -1.18 11.87 -8.33
CA SER A 13 -1.90 11.60 -7.08
C SER A 13 -3.32 12.18 -7.15
N PRO A 14 -4.30 11.59 -6.43
CA PRO A 14 -5.67 12.11 -6.38
C PRO A 14 -5.72 13.59 -5.99
N GLU A 15 -4.90 14.01 -5.01
CA GLU A 15 -4.81 15.41 -4.56
C GLU A 15 -4.38 16.34 -5.70
N ARG A 16 -3.43 15.89 -6.51
CA ARG A 16 -2.98 16.67 -7.68
C ARG A 16 -4.04 16.71 -8.76
N LEU A 17 -4.69 15.57 -9.01
CA LEU A 17 -5.73 15.44 -10.04
C LEU A 17 -6.90 16.42 -9.81
N ILE A 18 -7.29 16.61 -8.54
CA ILE A 18 -8.42 17.49 -8.17
C ILE A 18 -8.00 18.94 -7.91
N SER A 19 -6.71 19.29 -7.97
CA SER A 19 -6.25 20.66 -7.75
C SER A 19 -6.68 21.58 -8.90
N ASP A 20 -7.11 22.79 -8.59
CA ASP A 20 -7.60 23.75 -9.58
C ASP A 20 -6.57 24.01 -10.68
N SER A 21 -5.32 24.21 -10.28
CA SER A 21 -4.21 24.44 -11.23
C SER A 21 -3.96 23.28 -12.20
N PHE A 22 -4.31 22.04 -11.84
CA PHE A 22 -4.15 20.89 -12.72
C PHE A 22 -5.41 20.66 -13.57
N ARG A 23 -6.60 20.90 -13.01
CA ARG A 23 -7.88 20.76 -13.70
C ARG A 23 -7.99 21.66 -14.93
N GLU A 24 -7.38 22.84 -14.92
CA GLU A 24 -7.31 23.75 -16.07
C GLU A 24 -6.60 23.14 -17.29
N TYR A 25 -5.69 22.18 -17.07
CA TYR A 25 -4.95 21.51 -18.15
C TYR A 25 -5.65 20.25 -18.68
N LEU A 26 -6.55 19.64 -17.90
CA LEU A 26 -7.18 18.35 -18.23
C LEU A 26 -7.89 18.36 -19.59
N PRO A 27 -8.69 19.38 -19.97
CA PRO A 27 -9.35 19.41 -21.27
C PRO A 27 -8.40 19.42 -22.46
N ASN A 28 -7.16 19.87 -22.24
CA ASN A 28 -6.12 19.97 -23.27
C ASN A 28 -5.24 18.70 -23.35
N LEU A 29 -5.42 17.74 -22.45
CA LEU A 29 -4.71 16.48 -22.47
C LEU A 29 -5.47 15.48 -23.33
N ASN A 30 -4.78 14.82 -24.25
CA ASN A 30 -5.37 13.74 -25.02
C ASN A 30 -5.26 12.42 -24.27
N ILE A 31 -6.06 12.28 -23.22
CA ILE A 31 -6.14 11.08 -22.40
C ILE A 31 -7.16 10.12 -23.00
N SER A 32 -6.81 8.86 -23.17
CA SER A 32 -7.69 7.79 -23.63
C SER A 32 -8.24 6.94 -22.51
N MET A 33 -7.50 6.86 -21.38
CA MET A 33 -7.87 6.00 -20.27
C MET A 33 -7.47 6.65 -18.93
N LEU A 34 -8.35 6.56 -17.94
CA LEU A 34 -8.08 6.89 -16.54
C LEU A 34 -8.02 5.60 -15.73
N VAL A 35 -6.86 5.32 -15.18
CA VAL A 35 -6.63 4.14 -14.32
C VAL A 35 -6.59 4.58 -12.87
N ILE A 36 -7.42 3.99 -12.04
CA ILE A 36 -7.53 4.27 -10.60
C ILE A 36 -6.99 3.06 -9.85
N ASP A 37 -5.81 3.20 -9.28
CA ASP A 37 -5.23 2.20 -8.40
C ASP A 37 -5.72 2.39 -6.97
N GLU A 38 -5.70 1.32 -6.17
CA GLU A 38 -6.24 1.31 -4.80
C GLU A 38 -7.66 1.87 -4.72
N ALA A 39 -8.52 1.46 -5.66
CA ALA A 39 -9.87 2.02 -5.82
C ALA A 39 -10.74 1.87 -4.57
N HIS A 40 -10.41 0.96 -3.65
CA HIS A 40 -11.09 0.86 -2.34
C HIS A 40 -10.98 2.16 -1.51
N CYS A 41 -10.00 3.02 -1.79
CA CYS A 41 -9.86 4.33 -1.14
C CYS A 41 -11.01 5.31 -1.46
N VAL A 42 -11.91 5.01 -2.43
CA VAL A 42 -13.13 5.79 -2.67
C VAL A 42 -14.18 5.61 -1.57
N LEU A 43 -14.00 4.63 -0.68
CA LEU A 43 -14.95 4.35 0.38
C LEU A 43 -14.74 5.28 1.57
N GLN A 44 -15.86 5.73 2.14
CA GLN A 44 -15.84 6.53 3.38
C GLN A 44 -15.56 5.70 4.64
N TRP A 45 -15.55 4.35 4.53
CA TRP A 45 -15.44 3.42 5.64
C TRP A 45 -14.18 2.58 5.47
N GLY A 46 -13.15 2.87 6.29
CA GLY A 46 -11.92 2.09 6.28
C GLY A 46 -10.73 2.87 6.82
N TYR A 47 -9.58 2.19 6.92
CA TYR A 47 -8.35 2.71 7.51
C TYR A 47 -7.68 3.82 6.70
N ASP A 48 -7.98 3.92 5.42
CA ASP A 48 -7.29 4.82 4.49
C ASP A 48 -8.29 5.73 3.76
N ILE A 49 -9.07 6.50 4.55
CA ILE A 49 -9.99 7.49 3.99
C ILE A 49 -9.17 8.56 3.28
N ARG A 50 -9.29 8.60 1.95
CA ARG A 50 -8.68 9.64 1.13
C ARG A 50 -9.78 10.47 0.45
N PRO A 51 -10.23 11.57 1.06
CA PRO A 51 -11.28 12.42 0.50
C PRO A 51 -11.08 12.80 -0.98
N PRO A 52 -9.83 12.98 -1.47
CA PRO A 52 -9.61 13.24 -2.89
C PRO A 52 -10.08 12.15 -3.83
N TYR A 53 -10.11 10.88 -3.41
CA TYR A 53 -10.65 9.78 -4.24
C TYR A 53 -12.13 9.92 -4.53
N LEU A 54 -12.93 10.45 -3.60
CA LEU A 54 -14.36 10.67 -3.80
C LEU A 54 -14.67 11.67 -4.94
N ARG A 55 -13.70 12.53 -5.26
CA ARG A 55 -13.84 13.56 -6.29
C ARG A 55 -13.27 13.13 -7.64
N ILE A 56 -12.73 11.91 -7.77
CA ILE A 56 -12.19 11.44 -9.05
C ILE A 56 -13.27 11.35 -10.12
N ALA A 57 -14.50 10.96 -9.73
CA ALA A 57 -15.63 10.90 -10.66
C ALA A 57 -15.95 12.27 -11.30
N GLU A 58 -15.79 13.37 -10.54
CA GLU A 58 -15.99 14.73 -11.06
C GLU A 58 -15.00 15.08 -12.20
N VAL A 59 -13.83 14.46 -12.18
CA VAL A 59 -12.79 14.73 -13.18
C VAL A 59 -13.17 14.19 -14.55
N GLN A 60 -13.95 13.12 -14.61
CA GLN A 60 -14.41 12.53 -15.86
C GLN A 60 -15.18 13.55 -16.72
N GLU A 61 -15.96 14.40 -16.09
CA GLU A 61 -16.77 15.43 -16.76
C GLU A 61 -15.92 16.54 -17.41
N LEU A 62 -14.66 16.68 -16.98
CA LEU A 62 -13.76 17.69 -17.53
C LEU A 62 -13.10 17.26 -18.84
N PHE A 63 -13.18 16.00 -19.21
CA PHE A 63 -12.66 15.52 -20.48
C PHE A 63 -13.70 15.67 -21.60
N ASN A 64 -13.28 16.24 -22.70
CA ASN A 64 -14.14 16.48 -23.87
C ASN A 64 -14.52 15.20 -24.64
N LYS A 65 -14.07 14.04 -24.21
CA LYS A 65 -14.31 12.74 -24.85
C LYS A 65 -14.77 11.73 -23.79
N SER A 66 -15.50 10.71 -24.24
CA SER A 66 -15.77 9.54 -23.41
C SER A 66 -14.46 8.90 -22.98
N LEU A 67 -14.13 9.03 -21.70
CA LEU A 67 -12.91 8.52 -21.10
C LEU A 67 -13.16 7.10 -20.58
N GLN A 68 -12.35 6.15 -21.03
CA GLN A 68 -12.40 4.80 -20.46
C GLN A 68 -11.85 4.83 -19.06
N MET A 69 -12.61 4.30 -18.10
CA MET A 69 -12.17 4.19 -16.70
C MET A 69 -11.88 2.74 -16.34
N VAL A 70 -10.78 2.52 -15.62
CA VAL A 70 -10.39 1.22 -15.07
C VAL A 70 -10.03 1.41 -13.60
N ALA A 71 -10.61 0.56 -12.74
CA ALA A 71 -10.37 0.61 -11.30
C ALA A 71 -9.73 -0.71 -10.85
N PHE A 72 -8.61 -0.61 -10.13
CA PHE A 72 -7.91 -1.73 -9.54
C PHE A 72 -7.96 -1.68 -8.02
N THR A 73 -8.13 -2.83 -7.40
CA THR A 73 -7.97 -3.00 -5.96
C THR A 73 -7.58 -4.44 -5.64
N ALA A 74 -6.71 -4.63 -4.66
CA ALA A 74 -6.35 -5.95 -4.16
C ALA A 74 -7.38 -6.51 -3.17
N THR A 75 -8.21 -5.64 -2.58
CA THR A 75 -9.11 -5.98 -1.47
C THR A 75 -10.53 -5.47 -1.77
N ALA A 76 -11.37 -6.30 -2.37
CA ALA A 76 -12.75 -5.95 -2.64
C ALA A 76 -13.70 -7.06 -2.21
N THR A 77 -14.38 -6.85 -1.07
CA THR A 77 -15.58 -7.63 -0.75
C THR A 77 -16.69 -7.30 -1.77
N PRO A 78 -17.75 -8.12 -1.88
CA PRO A 78 -18.87 -7.81 -2.78
C PRO A 78 -19.42 -6.40 -2.58
N LYS A 79 -19.58 -5.97 -1.33
CA LYS A 79 -20.04 -4.62 -0.99
C LYS A 79 -19.06 -3.53 -1.44
N VAL A 80 -17.78 -3.71 -1.20
CA VAL A 80 -16.72 -2.78 -1.64
C VAL A 80 -16.73 -2.62 -3.15
N LYS A 81 -16.94 -3.71 -3.89
CA LYS A 81 -17.07 -3.68 -5.35
C LYS A 81 -18.24 -2.82 -5.82
N GLU A 82 -19.43 -3.03 -5.22
CA GLU A 82 -20.63 -2.24 -5.54
C GLU A 82 -20.41 -0.77 -5.25
N ASP A 83 -19.84 -0.45 -4.11
CA ASP A 83 -19.54 0.92 -3.71
C ASP A 83 -18.52 1.59 -4.66
N ILE A 84 -17.49 0.87 -5.13
CA ILE A 84 -16.53 1.39 -6.12
C ILE A 84 -17.24 1.72 -7.43
N ILE A 85 -18.11 0.83 -7.93
CA ILE A 85 -18.88 1.04 -9.15
C ILE A 85 -19.75 2.30 -9.03
N ASP A 86 -20.47 2.41 -7.92
CA ASP A 86 -21.37 3.55 -7.66
C ASP A 86 -20.57 4.87 -7.54
N LYS A 87 -19.55 4.90 -6.67
CA LYS A 87 -18.80 6.12 -6.37
C LYS A 87 -17.96 6.64 -7.54
N LEU A 88 -17.48 5.75 -8.40
CA LEU A 88 -16.76 6.14 -9.62
C LEU A 88 -17.70 6.34 -10.81
N GLY A 89 -19.00 6.11 -10.68
CA GLY A 89 -19.97 6.27 -11.76
C GLY A 89 -19.75 5.32 -12.94
N LEU A 90 -19.22 4.12 -12.69
CA LEU A 90 -18.90 3.16 -13.76
C LEU A 90 -20.19 2.58 -14.35
N GLN A 91 -20.39 2.79 -15.65
CA GLN A 91 -21.58 2.33 -16.36
C GLN A 91 -21.35 0.91 -16.93
N ASN A 92 -22.11 -0.06 -16.43
CA ASN A 92 -22.04 -1.48 -16.86
C ASN A 92 -20.60 -2.02 -16.99
N PRO A 93 -19.74 -1.90 -15.95
CA PRO A 93 -18.35 -2.27 -16.07
C PRO A 93 -18.17 -3.78 -16.22
N PHE A 94 -17.17 -4.19 -16.99
CA PHE A 94 -16.66 -5.56 -16.90
C PHE A 94 -15.93 -5.74 -15.58
N VAL A 95 -16.31 -6.75 -14.81
CA VAL A 95 -15.69 -7.05 -13.52
C VAL A 95 -14.85 -8.32 -13.64
N PHE A 96 -13.55 -8.18 -13.42
CA PHE A 96 -12.62 -9.29 -13.33
C PHE A 96 -12.25 -9.50 -11.87
N GLN A 97 -12.52 -10.68 -11.35
CA GLN A 97 -12.19 -11.03 -9.98
C GLN A 97 -11.28 -12.26 -9.99
N GLY A 98 -10.07 -12.10 -9.49
CA GLY A 98 -9.13 -13.20 -9.28
C GLY A 98 -9.46 -13.99 -8.00
N ASP A 99 -8.80 -15.13 -7.84
CA ASP A 99 -8.82 -15.87 -6.59
C ASP A 99 -7.94 -15.15 -5.55
N PHE A 100 -8.44 -15.01 -4.33
CA PHE A 100 -7.69 -14.45 -3.21
C PHE A 100 -6.75 -15.48 -2.57
N ALA A 101 -6.90 -16.76 -2.88
CA ALA A 101 -6.02 -17.78 -2.38
C ALA A 101 -4.59 -17.64 -2.91
N ARG A 102 -3.65 -17.59 -1.99
CA ARG A 102 -2.22 -17.54 -2.30
C ARG A 102 -1.54 -18.80 -1.77
N PRO A 103 -1.45 -19.90 -2.55
CA PRO A 103 -0.98 -21.19 -2.07
C PRO A 103 0.48 -21.18 -1.59
N ASN A 104 1.24 -20.17 -1.96
CA ASN A 104 2.62 -19.93 -1.52
C ASN A 104 2.72 -19.23 -0.16
N LEU A 105 1.61 -18.73 0.42
CA LEU A 105 1.58 -18.08 1.72
C LEU A 105 0.98 -19.01 2.78
N LYS A 106 1.64 -19.05 3.93
CA LYS A 106 1.15 -19.73 5.12
C LYS A 106 0.78 -18.70 6.17
N TYR A 107 -0.46 -18.74 6.62
CA TYR A 107 -0.97 -17.90 7.69
C TYR A 107 -0.93 -18.64 9.01
N GLY A 108 -0.53 -17.97 10.06
CA GLY A 108 -0.48 -18.53 11.40
C GLY A 108 -0.76 -17.49 12.47
N CYS A 109 -1.36 -17.91 13.56
CA CYS A 109 -1.56 -17.13 14.76
C CYS A 109 -0.91 -17.85 15.93
N ILE A 110 -0.07 -17.14 16.69
CA ILE A 110 0.66 -17.70 17.83
C ILE A 110 0.24 -16.94 19.07
N ASN A 111 -0.29 -17.65 20.05
CA ASN A 111 -0.50 -17.08 21.37
C ASN A 111 0.84 -17.16 22.12
N ALA A 112 1.40 -16.00 22.46
CA ALA A 112 2.70 -15.89 23.12
C ALA A 112 2.57 -15.09 24.42
N GLU A 113 3.02 -15.67 25.53
CA GLU A 113 3.10 -14.98 26.82
C GLU A 113 4.05 -13.79 26.74
N ASN A 114 5.19 -13.97 26.07
CA ASN A 114 6.16 -12.91 25.82
C ASN A 114 6.41 -12.75 24.32
N LYS A 115 5.82 -11.70 23.73
CA LYS A 115 5.92 -11.42 22.30
C LYS A 115 7.35 -11.10 21.84
N ASN A 116 8.16 -10.50 22.70
CA ASN A 116 9.53 -10.11 22.36
C ASN A 116 10.43 -11.34 22.24
N ILE A 117 10.31 -12.27 23.17
CA ILE A 117 11.03 -13.55 23.09
C ILE A 117 10.61 -14.30 21.83
N LYS A 118 9.30 -14.36 21.58
CA LYS A 118 8.76 -15.07 20.41
C LYS A 118 9.18 -14.44 19.08
N LEU A 119 9.27 -13.11 19.02
CA LEU A 119 9.78 -12.38 17.86
C LEU A 119 11.22 -12.81 17.52
N VAL A 120 12.09 -12.82 18.51
CA VAL A 120 13.50 -13.23 18.33
C VAL A 120 13.61 -14.68 17.90
N GLU A 121 12.83 -15.58 18.54
CA GLU A 121 12.79 -17.01 18.19
C GLU A 121 12.38 -17.22 16.72
N ILE A 122 11.26 -16.62 16.28
CA ILE A 122 10.77 -16.75 14.91
C ILE A 122 11.80 -16.18 13.92
N CYS A 123 12.35 -15.01 14.20
CA CYS A 123 13.33 -14.39 13.33
C CYS A 123 14.64 -15.22 13.24
N ASN A 124 14.99 -16.00 14.25
CA ASN A 124 16.13 -16.93 14.19
C ASN A 124 15.83 -18.20 13.39
N GLN A 125 14.61 -18.70 13.48
CA GLN A 125 14.19 -19.93 12.80
C GLN A 125 14.00 -19.74 11.30
N ILE A 126 13.39 -18.61 10.89
CA ILE A 126 13.07 -18.36 9.48
C ILE A 126 14.20 -17.57 8.85
N LYS A 127 14.86 -18.17 7.84
CA LYS A 127 15.91 -17.51 7.06
C LYS A 127 15.30 -16.62 5.97
N GLY A 128 16.08 -15.62 5.55
CA GLY A 128 15.67 -14.69 4.49
C GLY A 128 15.18 -13.34 5.02
N SER A 129 14.75 -12.51 4.12
CA SER A 129 14.26 -11.16 4.41
C SER A 129 12.87 -11.20 5.05
N GLY A 130 12.59 -10.24 5.91
CA GLY A 130 11.28 -10.17 6.56
C GLY A 130 10.86 -8.76 6.95
N ILE A 131 9.56 -8.65 7.25
CA ILE A 131 8.92 -7.44 7.74
C ILE A 131 8.27 -7.74 9.09
N VAL A 132 8.39 -6.83 10.04
CA VAL A 132 7.72 -6.90 11.34
C VAL A 132 6.87 -5.65 11.52
N PHE A 133 5.55 -5.81 11.52
CA PHE A 133 4.61 -4.72 11.74
C PHE A 133 4.35 -4.47 13.23
N THR A 134 4.41 -3.20 13.61
CA THR A 134 4.11 -2.68 14.94
C THR A 134 3.09 -1.54 14.86
N ASN A 135 2.45 -1.20 15.99
CA ASN A 135 1.39 -0.19 15.98
C ASN A 135 1.90 1.24 16.24
N SER A 136 3.14 1.40 16.69
CA SER A 136 3.69 2.72 16.97
C SER A 136 5.14 2.84 16.53
N ARG A 137 5.58 4.10 16.32
CA ARG A 137 6.96 4.43 15.95
C ARG A 137 7.93 3.90 17.01
N ARG A 138 7.63 4.14 18.29
CA ARG A 138 8.44 3.70 19.42
C ARG A 138 8.54 2.17 19.50
N GLU A 139 7.43 1.45 19.27
CA GLU A 139 7.48 -0.02 19.22
C GLU A 139 8.36 -0.52 18.07
N ALA A 140 8.36 0.16 16.91
CA ALA A 140 9.22 -0.21 15.79
C ALA A 140 10.70 -0.05 16.12
N GLU A 141 11.07 1.06 16.76
CA GLU A 141 12.44 1.32 17.19
C GLU A 141 12.91 0.28 18.23
N ILE A 142 12.13 0.08 19.30
CA ILE A 142 12.45 -0.89 20.38
C ILE A 142 12.57 -2.31 19.83
N ALA A 143 11.67 -2.74 18.97
CA ALA A 143 11.72 -4.09 18.42
C ALA A 143 12.91 -4.28 17.44
N ALA A 144 13.31 -3.24 16.71
CA ALA A 144 14.51 -3.29 15.88
C ALA A 144 15.78 -3.40 16.75
N GLU A 145 15.89 -2.60 17.82
CA GLU A 145 16.99 -2.65 18.79
C GLU A 145 17.06 -4.02 19.47
N LEU A 146 15.92 -4.59 19.85
CA LEU A 146 15.85 -5.94 20.41
C LEU A 146 16.40 -6.98 19.45
N LEU A 147 16.00 -6.95 18.19
CA LEU A 147 16.54 -7.88 17.17
C LEU A 147 18.05 -7.71 16.99
N GLN A 148 18.53 -6.46 16.95
CA GLN A 148 19.95 -6.16 16.82
C GLN A 148 20.76 -6.68 18.03
N SER A 149 20.24 -6.53 19.26
CA SER A 149 20.90 -7.06 20.46
C SER A 149 21.04 -8.58 20.46
N HIS A 150 20.20 -9.29 19.69
CA HIS A 150 20.27 -10.72 19.45
C HIS A 150 21.00 -11.07 18.14
N GLN A 151 21.84 -10.17 17.62
CA GLN A 151 22.64 -10.37 16.39
C GLN A 151 21.79 -10.62 15.12
N ILE A 152 20.53 -10.18 15.11
CA ILE A 152 19.66 -10.23 13.95
C ILE A 152 19.77 -8.89 13.24
N SER A 153 20.23 -8.88 11.99
CA SER A 153 20.29 -7.66 11.18
C SER A 153 18.89 -7.09 10.97
N ALA A 154 18.60 -5.96 11.60
CA ALA A 154 17.31 -5.31 11.59
C ALA A 154 17.45 -3.80 11.51
N ASP A 155 16.44 -3.12 11.00
CA ASP A 155 16.31 -1.66 11.05
C ASP A 155 14.82 -1.30 11.16
N PHE A 156 14.52 -0.05 11.48
CA PHE A 156 13.15 0.42 11.66
C PHE A 156 12.74 1.45 10.59
N TYR A 157 11.42 1.48 10.31
CA TYR A 157 10.85 2.39 9.33
C TYR A 157 9.46 2.90 9.78
N HIS A 158 9.27 4.22 9.79
CA HIS A 158 8.00 4.85 10.14
C HIS A 158 7.90 6.27 9.56
N ALA A 159 6.70 6.82 9.54
CA ALA A 159 6.41 8.14 8.97
C ALA A 159 7.11 9.32 9.67
N GLY A 160 7.64 9.14 10.89
CA GLY A 160 8.42 10.17 11.60
C GLY A 160 9.83 10.37 11.06
N LEU A 161 10.33 9.47 10.21
CA LEU A 161 11.62 9.61 9.55
C LEU A 161 11.53 10.62 8.39
N THR A 162 12.63 11.31 8.12
CA THR A 162 12.76 12.15 6.91
C THR A 162 12.73 11.30 5.64
N ASN A 163 12.36 11.90 4.50
CA ASN A 163 12.35 11.20 3.21
C ASN A 163 13.71 10.56 2.89
N LYS A 164 14.82 11.26 3.19
CA LYS A 164 16.17 10.76 2.98
C LYS A 164 16.45 9.51 3.83
N GLN A 165 16.08 9.53 5.10
CA GLN A 165 16.23 8.38 6.00
C GLN A 165 15.38 7.20 5.53
N ARG A 166 14.12 7.44 5.17
CA ARG A 166 13.22 6.41 4.65
C ARG A 166 13.80 5.73 3.40
N SER A 167 14.21 6.51 2.42
CA SER A 167 14.80 5.98 1.20
C SER A 167 16.09 5.20 1.47
N SER A 168 16.95 5.69 2.36
CA SER A 168 18.20 5.00 2.73
C SER A 168 17.92 3.64 3.38
N LYS A 169 17.05 3.59 4.40
CA LYS A 169 16.70 2.36 5.11
C LYS A 169 16.02 1.34 4.19
N GLN A 170 15.08 1.79 3.37
CA GLN A 170 14.43 0.94 2.37
C GLN A 170 15.43 0.35 1.39
N ASN A 171 16.37 1.16 0.88
CA ASN A 171 17.41 0.70 -0.03
C ASN A 171 18.34 -0.34 0.60
N LEU A 172 18.71 -0.17 1.87
CA LEU A 172 19.51 -1.17 2.60
C LEU A 172 18.78 -2.51 2.71
N TRP A 173 17.49 -2.47 3.02
CA TRP A 173 16.67 -3.68 3.10
C TRP A 173 16.45 -4.32 1.72
N MET A 174 16.15 -3.53 0.69
CA MET A 174 16.03 -4.01 -0.70
C MET A 174 17.29 -4.74 -1.18
N LYS A 175 18.46 -4.25 -0.78
CA LYS A 175 19.78 -4.82 -1.13
C LYS A 175 20.25 -5.92 -0.17
N ASN A 176 19.39 -6.41 0.72
CA ASN A 176 19.71 -7.43 1.72
C ASN A 176 20.87 -7.05 2.68
N LYS A 177 21.18 -5.75 2.83
CA LYS A 177 22.12 -5.25 3.85
C LYS A 177 21.47 -5.21 5.23
N VAL A 178 20.17 -5.08 5.27
CA VAL A 178 19.31 -5.25 6.45
C VAL A 178 18.36 -6.41 6.15
N ARG A 179 18.23 -7.36 7.06
CA ARG A 179 17.40 -8.55 6.89
C ARG A 179 15.94 -8.31 7.31
N MET A 180 15.75 -7.75 8.49
CA MET A 180 14.41 -7.51 9.05
C MET A 180 14.10 -6.02 9.04
N MET A 181 12.98 -5.63 8.42
CA MET A 181 12.46 -4.28 8.51
C MET A 181 11.31 -4.25 9.53
N VAL A 182 11.53 -3.54 10.64
CA VAL A 182 10.50 -3.35 11.67
C VAL A 182 9.79 -2.02 11.39
N CYS A 183 8.48 -2.04 11.21
CA CYS A 183 7.80 -0.87 10.69
C CYS A 183 6.37 -0.69 11.20
N THR A 184 5.84 0.50 10.98
CA THR A 184 4.41 0.79 11.03
C THR A 184 3.81 0.66 9.63
N ASN A 185 2.49 0.84 9.48
CA ASN A 185 1.79 0.82 8.19
C ASN A 185 2.32 1.84 7.15
N ALA A 186 3.27 2.70 7.54
CA ALA A 186 3.96 3.59 6.60
C ALA A 186 4.92 2.87 5.64
N PHE A 187 5.16 1.57 5.84
CA PHE A 187 6.01 0.72 5.01
C PHE A 187 5.19 -0.43 4.42
N GLY A 188 5.45 -0.79 3.19
CA GLY A 188 4.88 -1.98 2.54
C GLY A 188 4.16 -1.65 1.23
N MET A 189 3.32 -0.63 1.17
CA MET A 189 2.64 -0.25 -0.07
C MET A 189 3.65 0.15 -1.16
N GLY A 190 3.51 -0.45 -2.34
CA GLY A 190 4.39 -0.17 -3.48
C GLY A 190 5.81 -0.73 -3.35
N VAL A 191 6.09 -1.61 -2.38
CA VAL A 191 7.39 -2.26 -2.23
C VAL A 191 7.36 -3.65 -2.88
N ASP A 192 8.10 -3.80 -3.97
CA ASP A 192 8.28 -5.09 -4.64
C ASP A 192 9.64 -5.70 -4.28
N LYS A 193 9.61 -6.72 -3.41
CA LYS A 193 10.80 -7.48 -2.98
C LYS A 193 10.47 -8.98 -2.95
N PRO A 194 10.94 -9.75 -3.95
CA PRO A 194 10.51 -11.14 -4.16
C PRO A 194 11.05 -12.13 -3.13
N ASP A 195 12.04 -11.76 -2.36
CA ASP A 195 12.72 -12.63 -1.38
C ASP A 195 12.25 -12.44 0.07
N VAL A 196 11.13 -11.78 0.30
CA VAL A 196 10.48 -11.73 1.62
C VAL A 196 9.95 -13.10 1.98
N ARG A 197 10.37 -13.62 3.15
CA ARG A 197 9.99 -14.95 3.65
C ARG A 197 9.17 -14.90 4.93
N LEU A 198 9.14 -13.77 5.59
CA LEU A 198 8.42 -13.58 6.83
C LEU A 198 7.72 -12.22 6.85
N VAL A 199 6.43 -12.23 7.13
CA VAL A 199 5.70 -11.04 7.57
C VAL A 199 5.11 -11.37 8.93
N LEU A 200 5.44 -10.56 9.92
CA LEU A 200 5.02 -10.76 11.30
C LEU A 200 4.29 -9.53 11.83
N HIS A 201 3.13 -9.74 12.40
CA HIS A 201 2.37 -8.69 13.08
C HIS A 201 2.49 -8.87 14.59
N MET A 202 3.06 -7.89 15.28
CA MET A 202 3.17 -7.90 16.76
C MET A 202 1.81 -7.77 17.45
N LYS A 203 0.83 -7.21 16.73
CA LYS A 203 -0.58 -7.15 17.09
C LYS A 203 -1.41 -7.42 15.84
N PRO A 204 -2.56 -8.06 15.95
CA PRO A 204 -3.44 -8.25 14.79
C PRO A 204 -3.86 -6.90 14.22
N SER A 205 -4.07 -6.86 12.91
CA SER A 205 -4.74 -5.73 12.27
C SER A 205 -6.17 -5.61 12.79
N LEU A 206 -6.73 -4.41 12.76
CA LEU A 206 -8.10 -4.18 13.26
C LEU A 206 -9.16 -4.78 12.32
N THR A 207 -8.81 -4.97 11.06
CA THR A 207 -9.69 -5.58 10.07
C THR A 207 -8.96 -6.67 9.27
N PRO A 208 -9.70 -7.68 8.75
CA PRO A 208 -9.15 -8.68 7.86
C PRO A 208 -8.54 -8.07 6.59
N GLU A 209 -9.18 -7.05 6.02
CA GLU A 209 -8.71 -6.33 4.83
C GLU A 209 -7.36 -5.67 5.09
N GLY A 210 -7.21 -4.95 6.21
CA GLY A 210 -5.94 -4.34 6.61
C GLY A 210 -4.84 -5.34 6.97
N TYR A 211 -5.21 -6.60 7.26
CA TYR A 211 -4.24 -7.68 7.44
C TYR A 211 -3.79 -8.26 6.11
N TYR A 212 -4.70 -8.30 5.13
CA TYR A 212 -4.45 -8.87 3.81
C TYR A 212 -3.59 -7.95 2.92
N GLN A 213 -3.73 -6.62 3.09
CA GLN A 213 -2.90 -5.61 2.43
C GLN A 213 -1.45 -5.64 2.89
#